data_c34fe3266fef918f4d4c06fdaa795468
#
_entry.id   c34fe3266fef918f4d4c06fdaa795468
#
_cell.length_a   1.000
_cell.length_b   1.000
_cell.length_c   1.000
_cell.angle_alpha   90.00
_cell.angle_beta   90.00
_cell.angle_gamma   90.00
#
_symmetry.space_group_name_H-M   'P 1'
#
loop_
_entity.id
_entity.type
_entity.pdbx_description
1 polymer ?
#
loop_
_entity_poly.entity_id
_entity_poly.type
_entity_poly.pdbx_seq_one_letter_code
_entity_poly.pdbx_strand_id
1 'polypeptide(L)'
;MVDGREIEGRLMTRLFAIIVVGAMLTACDNGLPPTYSIEVAAIGVQGGTFSSNGDFGVVGSVHHGGSLWRIKDGARLYNWNHHQGEYTTVIAADFSPDGKWALTADTHTLVLWELDKGEAARFWTAPGEVLSIALSREGQYALLGLADHTAVVFDVKRGGVKRTFQHRGRVRCVDLSGDGRLALTASEDRTAVLWDMVKSTALHTVEHEEEVQSCVLSDNGSRVFTAAKYDKALIWDAASGEIIGALPQPNSKTKYGLRFTTARFSPDGNFLLTGLPDRTVQLWNANKLEEVGRWRLPKRDPWKPTSASVLALTFSDQTNRFYALASNGYVHQLDLSGG
;
A
#
# COMPACT_ATOMS: atom_id res chain seq x y z
N MET A 1 -32.48 -22.97 -61.12
CA MET A 1 -31.59 -23.60 -60.13
C MET A 1 -30.41 -22.64 -59.96
N VAL A 2 -30.46 -21.84 -58.90
CA VAL A 2 -29.39 -20.89 -58.58
C VAL A 2 -28.62 -21.53 -57.41
N ASP A 3 -27.34 -21.67 -57.60
CA ASP A 3 -26.43 -22.44 -56.77
C ASP A 3 -26.28 -21.88 -55.36
N GLY A 4 -26.57 -22.73 -54.34
CA GLY A 4 -26.59 -22.36 -52.93
C GLY A 4 -25.23 -22.24 -52.25
N ARG A 5 -24.11 -22.15 -52.99
CA ARG A 5 -22.75 -22.12 -52.41
C ARG A 5 -22.11 -20.73 -52.24
N GLU A 6 -22.74 -19.69 -52.80
CA GLU A 6 -22.23 -18.31 -52.66
C GLU A 6 -22.72 -17.56 -51.41
N ILE A 7 -23.73 -18.08 -50.70
CA ILE A 7 -24.31 -17.38 -49.54
C ILE A 7 -23.56 -17.73 -48.25
N GLU A 8 -22.99 -18.90 -48.08
CA GLU A 8 -22.23 -19.29 -46.89
C GLU A 8 -20.86 -18.60 -46.77
N GLY A 9 -20.20 -18.31 -47.89
CA GLY A 9 -18.91 -17.65 -47.90
C GLY A 9 -18.93 -16.16 -47.49
N ARG A 10 -20.09 -15.47 -47.65
CA ARG A 10 -20.22 -14.05 -47.28
C ARG A 10 -20.66 -13.82 -45.84
N LEU A 11 -21.24 -14.81 -45.19
CA LEU A 11 -21.64 -14.71 -43.77
C LEU A 11 -20.44 -14.99 -42.83
N MET A 12 -19.54 -15.91 -43.22
CA MET A 12 -18.32 -16.20 -42.41
C MET A 12 -17.31 -15.06 -42.43
N THR A 13 -17.17 -14.36 -43.54
CA THR A 13 -16.26 -13.20 -43.65
C THR A 13 -16.74 -11.98 -42.88
N ARG A 14 -18.06 -11.85 -42.63
CA ARG A 14 -18.58 -10.75 -41.81
C ARG A 14 -18.51 -11.02 -40.31
N LEU A 15 -18.55 -12.28 -39.87
CA LEU A 15 -18.36 -12.62 -38.44
C LEU A 15 -16.89 -12.47 -37.99
N PHE A 16 -15.92 -12.77 -38.86
CA PHE A 16 -14.51 -12.58 -38.52
C PHE A 16 -14.07 -11.12 -38.43
N ALA A 17 -14.70 -10.23 -39.20
CA ALA A 17 -14.43 -8.78 -39.19
C ALA A 17 -14.96 -8.09 -37.92
N ILE A 18 -16.02 -8.62 -37.29
CA ILE A 18 -16.59 -8.03 -36.05
C ILE A 18 -15.76 -8.42 -34.81
N ILE A 19 -15.17 -9.62 -34.80
CA ILE A 19 -14.34 -10.10 -33.67
C ILE A 19 -12.97 -9.39 -33.65
N VAL A 20 -12.40 -9.04 -34.80
CA VAL A 20 -11.13 -8.31 -34.89
C VAL A 20 -11.28 -6.83 -34.51
N VAL A 21 -12.44 -6.21 -34.76
CA VAL A 21 -12.70 -4.81 -34.36
C VAL A 21 -12.98 -4.68 -32.85
N GLY A 22 -13.53 -5.71 -32.21
CA GLY A 22 -13.74 -5.74 -30.75
C GLY A 22 -12.43 -5.86 -29.95
N ALA A 23 -11.39 -6.49 -30.50
CA ALA A 23 -10.09 -6.66 -29.84
C ALA A 23 -9.16 -5.43 -29.95
N MET A 24 -9.42 -4.50 -30.88
CA MET A 24 -8.60 -3.30 -31.08
C MET A 24 -9.06 -2.07 -30.29
N LEU A 25 -10.21 -2.11 -29.62
CA LEU A 25 -10.72 -0.98 -28.84
C LEU A 25 -10.29 -1.01 -27.36
N THR A 26 -9.57 -2.04 -26.92
CA THR A 26 -9.03 -2.11 -25.54
C THR A 26 -7.54 -1.71 -25.44
N ALA A 27 -6.91 -1.27 -26.53
CA ALA A 27 -5.48 -1.01 -26.57
C ALA A 27 -5.02 0.38 -26.09
N CYS A 28 -5.90 1.17 -25.44
CA CYS A 28 -5.54 2.52 -24.96
C CYS A 28 -5.32 2.66 -23.47
N ASP A 29 -5.48 1.59 -22.68
CA ASP A 29 -5.20 1.62 -21.24
C ASP A 29 -4.02 0.68 -20.95
N ASN A 30 -2.84 1.24 -20.69
CA ASN A 30 -1.59 0.49 -20.45
C ASN A 30 -1.64 -0.26 -19.11
N GLY A 31 -2.30 -1.41 -19.04
CA GLY A 31 -2.33 -2.27 -17.84
C GLY A 31 -3.45 -3.32 -17.89
N LEU A 32 -3.23 -4.43 -17.17
CA LEU A 32 -4.25 -5.47 -17.00
C LEU A 32 -5.40 -4.94 -16.12
N PRO A 33 -6.66 -5.30 -16.39
CA PRO A 33 -7.75 -5.01 -15.47
C PRO A 33 -7.67 -5.93 -14.23
N PRO A 34 -8.25 -5.53 -13.09
CA PRO A 34 -8.42 -6.44 -11.96
C PRO A 34 -9.36 -7.60 -12.32
N THR A 35 -9.12 -8.77 -11.73
CA THR A 35 -9.96 -9.96 -11.95
C THR A 35 -11.24 -9.92 -11.12
N TYR A 36 -11.20 -9.26 -9.97
CA TYR A 36 -12.34 -9.08 -9.09
C TYR A 36 -12.26 -7.76 -8.33
N SER A 37 -13.41 -7.20 -7.93
CA SER A 37 -13.48 -5.95 -7.19
C SER A 37 -14.59 -6.00 -6.15
N ILE A 38 -14.28 -5.55 -4.93
CA ILE A 38 -15.20 -5.50 -3.79
C ILE A 38 -15.42 -4.03 -3.42
N GLU A 39 -16.65 -3.60 -3.32
CA GLU A 39 -16.97 -2.28 -2.79
C GLU A 39 -16.92 -2.32 -1.26
N VAL A 40 -15.99 -1.54 -0.68
CA VAL A 40 -15.77 -1.44 0.76
C VAL A 40 -16.18 -0.10 1.35
N ALA A 41 -16.39 0.91 0.50
CA ALA A 41 -16.86 2.23 0.91
C ALA A 41 -17.63 2.94 -0.21
N ALA A 42 -18.83 3.44 0.12
CA ALA A 42 -19.74 4.06 -0.87
C ALA A 42 -19.24 5.40 -1.43
N ILE A 43 -18.50 6.19 -0.67
CA ILE A 43 -18.04 7.54 -1.07
C ILE A 43 -16.54 7.60 -1.31
N GLY A 44 -15.76 6.87 -0.52
CA GLY A 44 -14.31 6.81 -0.65
C GLY A 44 -13.61 6.38 0.62
N VAL A 45 -12.31 6.16 0.48
CA VAL A 45 -11.41 5.71 1.53
C VAL A 45 -10.32 6.75 1.71
N GLN A 46 -9.99 7.07 2.96
CA GLN A 46 -8.92 8.00 3.35
C GLN A 46 -7.62 7.29 3.70
N GLY A 47 -7.72 6.12 4.32
CA GLY A 47 -6.59 5.30 4.72
C GLY A 47 -7.00 3.85 4.89
N GLY A 48 -6.02 2.98 4.95
CA GLY A 48 -6.24 1.56 5.17
C GLY A 48 -4.98 0.76 4.92
N THR A 49 -5.03 -0.51 5.27
CA THR A 49 -3.93 -1.45 5.10
C THR A 49 -4.47 -2.87 4.96
N PHE A 50 -3.61 -3.78 4.55
CA PHE A 50 -3.90 -5.21 4.51
C PHE A 50 -3.01 -5.97 5.49
N SER A 51 -3.50 -7.11 5.98
CA SER A 51 -2.65 -8.11 6.62
C SER A 51 -1.59 -8.62 5.63
N SER A 52 -0.46 -9.09 6.13
CA SER A 52 0.67 -9.54 5.31
C SER A 52 0.31 -10.65 4.33
N ASN A 53 -0.67 -11.50 4.66
CA ASN A 53 -1.18 -12.58 3.82
C ASN A 53 -2.37 -12.17 2.91
N GLY A 54 -2.89 -10.95 3.05
CA GLY A 54 -4.03 -10.46 2.29
C GLY A 54 -5.40 -10.97 2.71
N ASP A 55 -5.51 -11.69 3.84
CA ASP A 55 -6.80 -12.22 4.31
C ASP A 55 -7.73 -11.13 4.85
N PHE A 56 -7.14 -10.13 5.52
CA PHE A 56 -7.86 -9.04 6.14
C PHE A 56 -7.43 -7.68 5.61
N GLY A 57 -8.35 -6.71 5.67
CA GLY A 57 -8.08 -5.31 5.38
C GLY A 57 -8.77 -4.38 6.35
N VAL A 58 -8.04 -3.38 6.84
CA VAL A 58 -8.63 -2.23 7.53
C VAL A 58 -8.95 -1.16 6.50
N VAL A 59 -10.16 -0.64 6.56
CA VAL A 59 -10.65 0.42 5.67
C VAL A 59 -11.15 1.59 6.50
N GLY A 60 -10.51 2.74 6.33
CA GLY A 60 -10.96 4.03 6.86
C GLY A 60 -11.87 4.75 5.86
N SER A 61 -13.17 4.58 6.00
CA SER A 61 -14.16 5.20 5.12
C SER A 61 -14.42 6.65 5.51
N VAL A 62 -14.64 7.52 4.52
CA VAL A 62 -14.88 8.96 4.72
C VAL A 62 -16.09 9.24 5.61
N HIS A 63 -17.14 8.40 5.55
CA HIS A 63 -18.40 8.64 6.29
C HIS A 63 -18.82 7.53 7.23
N HIS A 64 -18.09 6.43 7.29
CA HIS A 64 -18.45 5.29 8.14
C HIS A 64 -17.32 4.88 9.09
N GLY A 65 -16.24 5.66 9.12
CA GLY A 65 -15.10 5.41 9.99
C GLY A 65 -14.31 4.17 9.65
N GLY A 66 -13.65 3.60 10.65
CA GLY A 66 -12.84 2.39 10.53
C GLY A 66 -13.68 1.13 10.46
N SER A 67 -13.21 0.16 9.69
CA SER A 67 -13.84 -1.17 9.59
C SER A 67 -12.84 -2.25 9.23
N LEU A 68 -13.04 -3.46 9.76
CA LEU A 68 -12.30 -4.66 9.39
C LEU A 68 -13.08 -5.47 8.36
N TRP A 69 -12.40 -5.90 7.32
CA TRP A 69 -12.95 -6.69 6.24
C TRP A 69 -12.18 -8.00 6.06
N ARG A 70 -12.89 -9.08 5.76
CA ARG A 70 -12.30 -10.29 5.24
C ARG A 70 -12.31 -10.20 3.71
N ILE A 71 -11.10 -10.19 3.12
CA ILE A 71 -10.93 -9.87 1.69
C ILE A 71 -11.45 -10.98 0.78
N LYS A 72 -11.28 -12.24 1.19
CA LYS A 72 -11.67 -13.41 0.40
C LYS A 72 -13.12 -13.38 -0.10
N ASP A 73 -14.06 -12.93 0.71
CA ASP A 73 -15.50 -12.91 0.43
C ASP A 73 -16.13 -11.51 0.52
N GLY A 74 -15.32 -10.49 0.81
CA GLY A 74 -15.80 -9.12 0.93
C GLY A 74 -16.70 -8.90 2.16
N ALA A 75 -16.59 -9.73 3.18
CA ALA A 75 -17.38 -9.61 4.39
C ALA A 75 -16.84 -8.52 5.31
N ARG A 76 -17.68 -7.53 5.63
CA ARG A 76 -17.40 -6.57 6.71
C ARG A 76 -17.59 -7.27 8.04
N LEU A 77 -16.51 -7.42 8.82
CA LEU A 77 -16.53 -8.16 10.07
C LEU A 77 -16.88 -7.26 11.25
N TYR A 78 -16.20 -6.12 11.38
CA TYR A 78 -16.34 -5.23 12.53
C TYR A 78 -16.30 -3.75 12.12
N ASN A 79 -16.93 -2.92 12.97
CA ASN A 79 -16.80 -1.46 12.91
C ASN A 79 -15.77 -1.03 13.96
N TRP A 80 -14.67 -0.46 13.49
CA TRP A 80 -13.53 -0.06 14.31
C TRP A 80 -13.44 1.46 14.43
N ASN A 81 -14.39 2.03 15.16
CA ASN A 81 -14.34 3.45 15.49
C ASN A 81 -13.72 3.65 16.88
N HIS A 82 -12.94 4.69 17.05
CA HIS A 82 -12.23 4.97 18.30
C HIS A 82 -13.20 5.39 19.43
N HIS A 83 -14.31 6.01 19.07
CA HIS A 83 -15.35 6.42 20.04
C HIS A 83 -16.70 5.85 19.61
N GLN A 84 -17.49 5.46 20.63
CA GLN A 84 -18.83 4.95 20.39
C GLN A 84 -19.77 6.06 19.89
N GLY A 85 -20.44 5.79 18.77
CA GLY A 85 -21.38 6.75 18.15
C GLY A 85 -20.72 7.80 17.25
N GLU A 86 -19.39 7.77 17.09
CA GLU A 86 -18.65 8.66 16.21
C GLU A 86 -17.98 7.87 15.09
N TYR A 87 -17.72 8.55 13.95
CA TYR A 87 -16.97 7.97 12.86
C TYR A 87 -15.52 8.45 12.91
N THR A 88 -14.61 7.51 13.17
CA THR A 88 -13.17 7.81 13.24
C THR A 88 -12.59 8.01 11.85
N THR A 89 -11.91 9.11 11.62
CA THR A 89 -11.06 9.28 10.44
C THR A 89 -9.78 8.48 10.62
N VAL A 90 -9.77 7.23 10.19
CA VAL A 90 -8.55 6.40 10.22
C VAL A 90 -7.58 6.92 9.17
N ILE A 91 -6.47 7.50 9.64
CA ILE A 91 -5.41 8.06 8.78
C ILE A 91 -4.27 7.07 8.54
N ALA A 92 -4.03 6.19 9.51
CA ALA A 92 -3.03 5.14 9.43
C ALA A 92 -3.54 3.87 10.12
N ALA A 93 -3.16 2.73 9.59
CA ALA A 93 -3.45 1.43 10.18
C ALA A 93 -2.33 0.45 9.81
N ASP A 94 -2.08 -0.52 10.70
CA ASP A 94 -1.18 -1.61 10.41
C ASP A 94 -1.57 -2.88 11.17
N PHE A 95 -1.20 -4.03 10.62
CA PHE A 95 -1.38 -5.34 11.23
C PHE A 95 -0.07 -5.84 11.81
N SER A 96 -0.15 -6.53 12.94
CA SER A 96 1.02 -7.26 13.42
C SER A 96 1.36 -8.42 12.45
N PRO A 97 2.66 -8.67 12.17
CA PRO A 97 3.09 -9.76 11.29
C PRO A 97 2.62 -11.16 11.72
N ASP A 98 2.25 -11.36 12.99
CA ASP A 98 1.69 -12.63 13.48
C ASP A 98 0.17 -12.76 13.23
N GLY A 99 -0.47 -11.73 12.65
CA GLY A 99 -1.88 -11.71 12.29
C GLY A 99 -2.86 -11.70 13.47
N LYS A 100 -2.42 -11.35 14.68
CA LYS A 100 -3.27 -11.36 15.89
C LYS A 100 -3.80 -9.98 16.25
N TRP A 101 -3.09 -8.94 15.87
CA TRP A 101 -3.35 -7.57 16.27
C TRP A 101 -3.44 -6.65 15.08
N ALA A 102 -4.23 -5.60 15.22
CA ALA A 102 -4.19 -4.44 14.34
C ALA A 102 -4.13 -3.17 15.17
N LEU A 103 -3.45 -2.16 14.66
CA LEU A 103 -3.41 -0.83 15.23
C LEU A 103 -4.03 0.13 14.23
N THR A 104 -4.98 0.95 14.70
CA THR A 104 -5.53 2.06 13.93
C THR A 104 -5.20 3.38 14.61
N ALA A 105 -4.94 4.39 13.81
CA ALA A 105 -4.70 5.74 14.28
C ALA A 105 -5.61 6.74 13.58
N ASP A 106 -6.17 7.66 14.35
CA ASP A 106 -6.52 8.99 13.86
C ASP A 106 -5.36 9.96 14.16
N THR A 107 -5.60 11.26 14.03
CA THR A 107 -4.54 12.27 14.22
C THR A 107 -3.89 12.22 15.61
N HIS A 108 -4.63 11.85 16.66
CA HIS A 108 -4.17 11.94 18.04
C HIS A 108 -4.50 10.71 18.90
N THR A 109 -5.20 9.72 18.37
CA THR A 109 -5.57 8.53 19.11
C THR A 109 -5.09 7.25 18.43
N LEU A 110 -4.78 6.26 19.26
CA LEU A 110 -4.33 4.93 18.85
C LEU A 110 -5.25 3.90 19.48
N VAL A 111 -5.75 2.94 18.70
CA VAL A 111 -6.51 1.81 19.22
C VAL A 111 -5.89 0.51 18.73
N LEU A 112 -5.52 -0.33 19.71
CA LEU A 112 -5.05 -1.69 19.48
C LEU A 112 -6.24 -2.65 19.51
N TRP A 113 -6.43 -3.38 18.42
CA TRP A 113 -7.53 -4.33 18.23
C TRP A 113 -7.04 -5.77 18.26
N GLU A 114 -7.79 -6.64 18.90
CA GLU A 114 -7.61 -8.09 18.84
C GLU A 114 -8.41 -8.64 17.65
N LEU A 115 -7.71 -9.22 16.65
CA LEU A 115 -8.36 -9.62 15.40
C LEU A 115 -9.45 -10.68 15.59
N ASP A 116 -9.17 -11.71 16.39
CA ASP A 116 -10.10 -12.82 16.56
C ASP A 116 -11.43 -12.40 17.21
N LYS A 117 -11.39 -11.41 18.09
CA LYS A 117 -12.59 -10.91 18.80
C LYS A 117 -13.19 -9.68 18.14
N GLY A 118 -12.38 -8.94 17.36
CA GLY A 118 -12.76 -7.64 16.81
C GLY A 118 -12.93 -6.53 17.85
N GLU A 119 -12.43 -6.75 19.07
CA GLU A 119 -12.58 -5.85 20.22
C GLU A 119 -11.35 -4.97 20.41
N ALA A 120 -11.57 -3.74 20.88
CA ALA A 120 -10.50 -2.85 21.28
C ALA A 120 -9.84 -3.35 22.57
N ALA A 121 -8.57 -3.76 22.48
CA ALA A 121 -7.79 -4.20 23.62
C ALA A 121 -7.20 -3.03 24.41
N ARG A 122 -6.83 -1.94 23.74
CA ARG A 122 -6.22 -0.74 24.33
C ARG A 122 -6.57 0.49 23.53
N PHE A 123 -6.66 1.60 24.24
CA PHE A 123 -6.89 2.93 23.70
C PHE A 123 -5.87 3.90 24.30
N TRP A 124 -5.21 4.68 23.45
CA TRP A 124 -4.17 5.63 23.86
C TRP A 124 -4.31 6.98 23.16
N THR A 125 -3.96 8.04 23.87
CA THR A 125 -3.62 9.30 23.23
C THR A 125 -2.22 9.19 22.65
N ALA A 126 -2.05 9.52 21.40
CA ALA A 126 -0.76 9.51 20.75
C ALA A 126 0.15 10.62 21.34
N PRO A 127 1.48 10.42 21.35
CA PRO A 127 2.42 11.41 21.88
C PRO A 127 2.54 12.68 21.02
N GLY A 128 1.98 12.68 19.83
CA GLY A 128 1.93 13.79 18.88
C GLY A 128 0.98 13.50 17.73
N GLU A 129 0.90 14.42 16.76
CA GLU A 129 0.12 14.22 15.52
C GLU A 129 0.71 13.06 14.71
N VAL A 130 -0.06 11.98 14.55
CA VAL A 130 0.37 10.76 13.85
C VAL A 130 0.28 10.96 12.34
N LEU A 131 1.33 10.58 11.63
CA LEU A 131 1.39 10.60 10.16
C LEU A 131 1.53 9.20 9.56
N SER A 132 2.18 8.28 10.28
CA SER A 132 2.41 6.90 9.84
C SER A 132 2.59 5.99 11.05
N ILE A 133 2.25 4.72 10.90
CA ILE A 133 2.46 3.70 11.94
C ILE A 133 2.99 2.41 11.33
N ALA A 134 3.79 1.67 12.12
CA ALA A 134 4.17 0.30 11.83
C ALA A 134 4.10 -0.52 13.13
N LEU A 135 3.45 -1.68 13.10
CA LEU A 135 3.18 -2.50 14.28
C LEU A 135 4.17 -3.67 14.36
N SER A 136 4.77 -3.88 15.53
CA SER A 136 5.69 -4.99 15.76
C SER A 136 4.96 -6.35 15.74
N ARG A 137 5.71 -7.43 15.51
CA ARG A 137 5.22 -8.80 15.30
C ARG A 137 4.19 -9.28 16.31
N GLU A 138 4.38 -8.98 17.59
CA GLU A 138 3.49 -9.44 18.65
C GLU A 138 2.47 -8.37 19.09
N GLY A 139 2.38 -7.26 18.35
CA GLY A 139 1.52 -6.14 18.72
C GLY A 139 1.91 -5.49 20.06
N GLN A 140 3.18 -5.60 20.46
CA GLN A 140 3.67 -5.00 21.71
C GLN A 140 4.08 -3.55 21.53
N TYR A 141 4.75 -3.25 20.43
CA TYR A 141 5.28 -1.93 20.12
C TYR A 141 4.77 -1.45 18.77
N ALA A 142 4.60 -0.16 18.64
CA ALA A 142 4.40 0.51 17.37
C ALA A 142 5.48 1.56 17.16
N LEU A 143 5.99 1.65 15.94
CA LEU A 143 6.76 2.79 15.49
C LEU A 143 5.78 3.82 14.92
N LEU A 144 5.81 5.03 15.42
CA LEU A 144 4.93 6.13 15.01
C LEU A 144 5.78 7.22 14.37
N GLY A 145 5.45 7.63 13.15
CA GLY A 145 5.99 8.81 12.51
C GLY A 145 5.10 10.01 12.85
N LEU A 146 5.68 11.06 13.39
CA LEU A 146 4.97 12.21 13.94
C LEU A 146 5.28 13.51 13.18
N ALA A 147 4.34 14.46 13.30
CA ALA A 147 4.48 15.79 12.69
C ALA A 147 5.46 16.70 13.44
N ASP A 148 5.83 16.37 14.67
CA ASP A 148 6.77 17.12 15.51
C ASP A 148 8.25 16.80 15.19
N HIS A 149 8.51 16.18 14.05
CA HIS A 149 9.84 15.81 13.55
C HIS A 149 10.44 14.60 14.26
N THR A 150 9.64 13.82 14.98
CA THR A 150 10.12 12.60 15.65
C THR A 150 9.49 11.34 15.08
N ALA A 151 10.21 10.23 15.19
CA ALA A 151 9.64 8.90 15.17
C ALA A 151 9.80 8.29 16.56
N VAL A 152 8.74 7.69 17.09
CA VAL A 152 8.76 7.14 18.45
C VAL A 152 8.36 5.68 18.46
N VAL A 153 9.04 4.89 19.29
CA VAL A 153 8.62 3.54 19.65
C VAL A 153 7.68 3.64 20.84
N PHE A 154 6.43 3.30 20.62
CA PHE A 154 5.37 3.36 21.63
C PHE A 154 4.95 1.95 22.07
N ASP A 155 4.84 1.71 23.37
CA ASP A 155 4.33 0.44 23.93
C ASP A 155 2.80 0.46 23.87
N VAL A 156 2.22 -0.21 22.87
CA VAL A 156 0.78 -0.19 22.64
C VAL A 156 0.00 -1.12 23.59
N LYS A 157 0.69 -2.01 24.32
CA LYS A 157 0.04 -2.86 25.35
C LYS A 157 0.03 -2.22 26.73
N ARG A 158 1.09 -1.46 27.10
CA ARG A 158 1.27 -0.87 28.44
C ARG A 158 1.21 0.64 28.44
N GLY A 159 1.35 1.26 27.30
CA GLY A 159 1.44 2.70 27.13
C GLY A 159 2.86 3.27 27.30
N GLY A 160 3.05 4.44 26.74
CA GLY A 160 4.26 5.24 26.90
C GLY A 160 5.33 5.04 25.82
N VAL A 161 6.06 6.12 25.61
CA VAL A 161 7.18 6.18 24.67
C VAL A 161 8.37 5.45 25.25
N LYS A 162 8.97 4.55 24.46
CA LYS A 162 10.18 3.79 24.84
C LYS A 162 11.44 4.35 24.23
N ARG A 163 11.34 4.89 23.00
CA ARG A 163 12.47 5.46 22.25
C ARG A 163 11.97 6.58 21.36
N THR A 164 12.87 7.51 21.06
CA THR A 164 12.61 8.61 20.15
C THR A 164 13.77 8.73 19.18
N PHE A 165 13.46 8.80 17.89
CA PHE A 165 14.39 9.07 16.80
C PHE A 165 14.10 10.47 16.27
N GLN A 166 15.15 11.30 16.17
CA GLN A 166 15.01 12.70 15.76
C GLN A 166 15.26 12.89 14.27
N HIS A 167 14.44 13.68 13.64
CA HIS A 167 14.59 14.21 12.30
C HIS A 167 14.55 15.74 12.32
N ARG A 168 14.83 16.39 11.19
CA ARG A 168 14.73 17.85 11.04
C ARG A 168 13.43 18.29 10.37
N GLY A 169 12.61 17.34 9.90
CA GLY A 169 11.32 17.52 9.27
C GLY A 169 10.31 16.48 9.73
N ARG A 170 9.06 16.63 9.37
CA ARG A 170 7.98 15.69 9.71
C ARG A 170 8.33 14.29 9.24
N VAL A 171 8.07 13.29 10.08
CA VAL A 171 8.30 11.88 9.71
C VAL A 171 7.04 11.34 9.03
N ARG A 172 7.10 11.27 7.70
CA ARG A 172 5.95 10.93 6.85
C ARG A 172 5.68 9.45 6.73
N CYS A 173 6.73 8.64 6.86
CA CYS A 173 6.63 7.21 6.68
C CYS A 173 7.53 6.50 7.67
N VAL A 174 7.03 5.43 8.26
CA VAL A 174 7.79 4.51 9.10
C VAL A 174 7.45 3.08 8.73
N ASP A 175 8.42 2.18 8.91
CA ASP A 175 8.23 0.75 8.74
C ASP A 175 9.15 -0.06 9.65
N LEU A 176 8.83 -1.34 9.86
CA LEU A 176 9.59 -2.28 10.68
C LEU A 176 9.90 -3.56 9.90
N SER A 177 11.07 -4.16 10.11
CA SER A 177 11.31 -5.53 9.64
C SER A 177 10.39 -6.52 10.37
N GLY A 178 10.08 -7.64 9.74
CA GLY A 178 9.17 -8.65 10.30
C GLY A 178 9.63 -9.24 11.63
N ASP A 179 10.94 -9.19 11.94
CA ASP A 179 11.53 -9.59 13.23
C ASP A 179 11.64 -8.42 14.24
N GLY A 180 11.32 -7.19 13.81
CA GLY A 180 11.36 -5.98 14.63
C GLY A 180 12.78 -5.49 14.99
N ARG A 181 13.82 -6.00 14.34
CA ARG A 181 15.22 -5.60 14.61
C ARG A 181 15.64 -4.33 13.89
N LEU A 182 14.99 -4.06 12.77
CA LEU A 182 15.24 -2.87 11.96
C LEU A 182 14.00 -1.99 11.96
N ALA A 183 14.21 -0.68 12.03
CA ALA A 183 13.22 0.33 11.82
C ALA A 183 13.63 1.26 10.69
N LEU A 184 12.69 1.64 9.85
CA LEU A 184 12.88 2.61 8.79
C LEU A 184 12.06 3.86 9.11
N THR A 185 12.67 5.01 8.95
CA THR A 185 11.98 6.30 9.06
C THR A 185 12.30 7.15 7.83
N ALA A 186 11.32 7.86 7.31
CA ALA A 186 11.47 8.75 6.17
C ALA A 186 10.80 10.09 6.44
N SER A 187 11.51 11.18 6.12
CA SER A 187 11.17 12.51 6.59
C SER A 187 11.15 13.57 5.47
N GLU A 188 10.41 14.64 5.73
CA GLU A 188 10.45 15.87 4.93
C GLU A 188 11.82 16.57 4.98
N ASP A 189 12.74 16.16 5.87
CA ASP A 189 14.11 16.64 5.89
C ASP A 189 14.99 16.05 4.76
N ARG A 190 14.37 15.30 3.81
CA ARG A 190 14.97 14.63 2.65
C ARG A 190 15.81 13.43 3.00
N THR A 191 15.69 12.89 4.21
CA THR A 191 16.41 11.70 4.61
C THR A 191 15.49 10.51 4.85
N ALA A 192 16.00 9.32 4.53
CA ALA A 192 15.49 8.05 5.02
C ALA A 192 16.58 7.39 5.86
N VAL A 193 16.24 6.99 7.08
CA VAL A 193 17.18 6.43 8.04
C VAL A 193 16.75 5.03 8.42
N LEU A 194 17.68 4.08 8.30
CA LEU A 194 17.54 2.72 8.80
C LEU A 194 18.22 2.63 10.17
N TRP A 195 17.49 2.11 11.15
CA TRP A 195 17.91 2.04 12.55
C TRP A 195 18.06 0.60 13.00
N ASP A 196 19.11 0.31 13.78
CA ASP A 196 19.23 -0.90 14.60
C ASP A 196 18.38 -0.72 15.87
N MET A 197 17.31 -1.49 15.98
CA MET A 197 16.39 -1.39 17.12
C MET A 197 16.96 -1.95 18.42
N VAL A 198 17.99 -2.81 18.37
CA VAL A 198 18.66 -3.34 19.55
C VAL A 198 19.61 -2.30 20.13
N LYS A 199 20.47 -1.73 19.27
CA LYS A 199 21.47 -0.73 19.66
C LYS A 199 20.90 0.69 19.77
N SER A 200 19.75 0.96 19.14
CA SER A 200 19.14 2.29 19.03
C SER A 200 20.04 3.29 18.29
N THR A 201 20.76 2.82 17.26
CA THR A 201 21.68 3.63 16.45
C THR A 201 21.25 3.61 14.98
N ALA A 202 21.49 4.72 14.27
CA ALA A 202 21.37 4.73 12.82
C ALA A 202 22.41 3.78 12.21
N LEU A 203 21.95 2.92 11.30
CA LEU A 203 22.81 2.06 10.49
C LEU A 203 23.19 2.77 9.20
N HIS A 204 22.19 3.23 8.48
CA HIS A 204 22.36 3.90 7.18
C HIS A 204 21.43 5.09 7.07
N THR A 205 21.90 6.13 6.39
CA THR A 205 21.12 7.31 6.02
C THR A 205 21.23 7.50 4.51
N VAL A 206 20.09 7.49 3.82
CA VAL A 206 20.00 7.78 2.38
C VAL A 206 19.40 9.16 2.22
N GLU A 207 20.09 10.03 1.48
CA GLU A 207 19.64 11.38 1.17
C GLU A 207 18.91 11.40 -0.19
N HIS A 208 17.86 12.18 -0.27
CA HIS A 208 17.09 12.46 -1.47
C HIS A 208 17.19 13.96 -1.82
N GLU A 209 16.88 14.31 -3.06
CA GLU A 209 16.83 15.70 -3.50
C GLU A 209 15.60 16.46 -2.94
N GLU A 210 14.52 15.70 -2.65
CA GLU A 210 13.24 16.20 -2.17
C GLU A 210 12.73 15.45 -0.95
N GLU A 211 11.64 15.95 -0.34
CA GLU A 211 10.97 15.34 0.82
C GLU A 211 10.60 13.86 0.59
N VAL A 212 11.02 12.97 1.48
CA VAL A 212 10.67 11.55 1.38
C VAL A 212 9.25 11.32 1.89
N GLN A 213 8.38 10.78 1.04
CA GLN A 213 6.95 10.65 1.31
C GLN A 213 6.49 9.21 1.56
N SER A 214 7.20 8.24 0.98
CA SER A 214 6.86 6.83 1.08
C SER A 214 8.10 6.00 1.33
N CYS A 215 7.99 5.00 2.17
CA CYS A 215 9.06 4.08 2.52
C CYS A 215 8.51 2.69 2.82
N VAL A 216 9.26 1.67 2.52
CA VAL A 216 8.93 0.28 2.88
C VAL A 216 10.21 -0.49 3.13
N LEU A 217 10.20 -1.29 4.17
CA LEU A 217 11.22 -2.26 4.51
C LEU A 217 10.68 -3.66 4.21
N SER A 218 11.47 -4.51 3.55
CA SER A 218 11.05 -5.90 3.33
C SER A 218 10.95 -6.65 4.67
N ASP A 219 10.00 -7.58 4.77
CA ASP A 219 9.77 -8.34 6.01
C ASP A 219 11.03 -9.10 6.48
N ASN A 220 11.85 -9.58 5.54
CA ASN A 220 13.13 -10.23 5.81
C ASN A 220 14.27 -9.25 6.15
N GLY A 221 14.01 -7.94 6.13
CA GLY A 221 14.99 -6.89 6.45
C GLY A 221 16.12 -6.75 5.42
N SER A 222 15.99 -7.26 4.19
CA SER A 222 17.07 -7.24 3.20
C SER A 222 17.02 -6.04 2.25
N ARG A 223 15.84 -5.50 1.97
CA ARG A 223 15.62 -4.45 0.98
C ARG A 223 14.84 -3.30 1.56
N VAL A 224 15.17 -2.10 1.12
CA VAL A 224 14.47 -0.87 1.45
C VAL A 224 14.03 -0.16 0.18
N PHE A 225 12.83 0.34 0.18
CA PHE A 225 12.29 1.24 -0.83
C PHE A 225 12.02 2.60 -0.20
N THR A 226 12.42 3.66 -0.88
CA THR A 226 12.13 5.04 -0.47
C THR A 226 11.77 5.87 -1.70
N ALA A 227 10.72 6.67 -1.59
CA ALA A 227 10.27 7.53 -2.68
C ALA A 227 10.06 8.96 -2.19
N ALA A 228 10.75 9.90 -2.82
CA ALA A 228 10.64 11.31 -2.55
C ALA A 228 9.59 11.98 -3.45
N LYS A 229 9.13 13.13 -3.01
CA LYS A 229 8.16 13.96 -3.72
C LYS A 229 8.80 14.56 -4.97
N TYR A 230 8.26 14.21 -6.17
CA TYR A 230 8.77 14.69 -7.46
C TYR A 230 10.20 14.26 -7.79
N ASP A 231 10.77 13.32 -7.09
CA ASP A 231 12.12 12.81 -7.25
C ASP A 231 12.12 11.29 -7.42
N LYS A 232 13.31 10.70 -7.43
CA LYS A 232 13.55 9.27 -7.62
C LYS A 232 12.92 8.43 -6.52
N ALA A 233 12.44 7.27 -6.90
CA ALA A 233 12.15 6.19 -5.98
C ALA A 233 13.33 5.22 -6.01
N LEU A 234 13.97 5.01 -4.88
CA LEU A 234 15.20 4.23 -4.74
C LEU A 234 14.90 2.88 -4.10
N ILE A 235 15.58 1.85 -4.59
CA ILE A 235 15.72 0.57 -3.90
C ILE A 235 17.18 0.46 -3.44
N TRP A 236 17.39 0.08 -2.19
CA TRP A 236 18.71 -0.06 -1.61
C TRP A 236 18.80 -1.26 -0.67
N ASP A 237 20.01 -1.76 -0.48
CA ASP A 237 20.32 -2.91 0.35
C ASP A 237 20.37 -2.49 1.82
N ALA A 238 19.63 -3.17 2.68
CA ALA A 238 19.52 -2.79 4.09
C ALA A 238 20.81 -3.11 4.91
N ALA A 239 21.60 -4.10 4.49
CA ALA A 239 22.81 -4.49 5.19
C ALA A 239 23.98 -3.57 4.88
N SER A 240 24.18 -3.21 3.61
CA SER A 240 25.30 -2.36 3.16
C SER A 240 24.94 -0.87 3.11
N GLY A 241 23.66 -0.51 2.98
CA GLY A 241 23.20 0.85 2.69
C GLY A 241 23.41 1.28 1.22
N GLU A 242 23.89 0.38 0.36
CA GLU A 242 24.15 0.69 -1.04
C GLU A 242 22.88 0.79 -1.86
N ILE A 243 22.80 1.83 -2.70
CA ILE A 243 21.68 2.03 -3.62
C ILE A 243 21.81 1.04 -4.77
N ILE A 244 20.84 0.11 -4.89
CA ILE A 244 20.73 -0.84 -5.99
C ILE A 244 20.36 -0.09 -7.27
N GLY A 245 19.44 0.88 -7.16
CA GLY A 245 19.09 1.77 -8.25
C GLY A 245 17.77 2.50 -8.04
N ALA A 246 17.37 3.27 -9.05
CA ALA A 246 16.11 4.01 -9.06
C ALA A 246 15.09 3.32 -9.95
N LEU A 247 13.83 3.23 -9.49
CA LEU A 247 12.74 2.76 -10.33
C LEU A 247 12.49 3.75 -11.48
N PRO A 248 12.26 3.25 -12.69
CA PRO A 248 11.89 4.08 -13.83
C PRO A 248 10.61 4.86 -13.53
N GLN A 249 10.66 6.18 -13.69
CA GLN A 249 9.46 7.01 -13.52
C GLN A 249 8.61 6.98 -14.81
N PRO A 250 7.29 6.82 -14.69
CA PRO A 250 6.43 6.90 -15.86
C PRO A 250 6.43 8.34 -16.41
N ASN A 251 6.93 8.50 -17.63
CA ASN A 251 6.93 9.72 -18.45
C ASN A 251 7.63 10.97 -17.89
N SER A 252 8.88 11.13 -18.29
CA SER A 252 9.73 12.31 -18.06
C SER A 252 9.27 13.63 -18.72
N LYS A 253 8.08 13.68 -19.35
CA LYS A 253 7.58 14.87 -20.04
C LYS A 253 6.87 15.88 -19.12
N THR A 254 6.47 15.47 -17.93
CA THR A 254 5.92 16.39 -16.93
C THR A 254 6.98 16.68 -15.88
N LYS A 255 7.27 17.95 -15.68
CA LYS A 255 8.18 18.48 -14.65
C LYS A 255 7.77 18.05 -13.22
N TYR A 256 6.64 17.35 -13.10
CA TYR A 256 6.01 16.85 -11.91
C TYR A 256 5.64 15.38 -12.17
N GLY A 257 6.58 14.45 -11.94
CA GLY A 257 6.34 13.01 -12.02
C GLY A 257 5.27 12.55 -11.04
N LEU A 258 4.53 11.50 -11.42
CA LEU A 258 3.59 10.83 -10.51
C LEU A 258 4.38 10.24 -9.34
N ARG A 259 4.03 10.64 -8.11
CA ARG A 259 4.63 10.08 -6.91
C ARG A 259 4.02 8.72 -6.59
N PHE A 260 4.80 7.82 -6.07
CA PHE A 260 4.31 6.58 -5.48
C PHE A 260 3.51 6.88 -4.22
N THR A 261 2.27 6.39 -4.14
CA THR A 261 1.38 6.62 -2.98
C THR A 261 1.53 5.53 -1.94
N THR A 262 1.90 4.32 -2.35
CA THR A 262 2.12 3.17 -1.49
C THR A 262 3.06 2.18 -2.17
N ALA A 263 3.72 1.35 -1.38
CA ALA A 263 4.51 0.24 -1.87
C ALA A 263 4.46 -0.93 -0.87
N ARG A 264 4.76 -2.16 -1.32
CA ARG A 264 4.90 -3.35 -0.48
C ARG A 264 5.88 -4.33 -1.12
N PHE A 265 6.87 -4.79 -0.35
CA PHE A 265 7.71 -5.89 -0.79
C PHE A 265 7.00 -7.25 -0.66
N SER A 266 7.37 -8.19 -1.52
CA SER A 266 7.08 -9.61 -1.28
C SER A 266 7.79 -10.07 0.01
N PRO A 267 7.30 -11.12 0.69
CA PRO A 267 7.90 -11.62 1.94
C PRO A 267 9.38 -11.96 1.81
N ASP A 268 9.83 -12.39 0.63
CA ASP A 268 11.22 -12.70 0.32
C ASP A 268 12.07 -11.48 -0.13
N GLY A 269 11.45 -10.31 -0.29
CA GLY A 269 12.10 -9.07 -0.73
C GLY A 269 12.48 -9.02 -2.21
N ASN A 270 12.10 -10.03 -3.02
CA ASN A 270 12.51 -10.11 -4.43
C ASN A 270 11.62 -9.29 -5.38
N PHE A 271 10.38 -9.05 -5.00
CA PHE A 271 9.42 -8.26 -5.75
C PHE A 271 8.92 -7.08 -4.93
N LEU A 272 8.55 -6.01 -5.63
CA LEU A 272 7.96 -4.82 -5.06
C LEU A 272 6.69 -4.46 -5.81
N LEU A 273 5.57 -4.35 -5.10
CA LEU A 273 4.36 -3.70 -5.59
C LEU A 273 4.44 -2.21 -5.33
N THR A 274 4.05 -1.40 -6.29
CA THR A 274 3.93 0.06 -6.14
C THR A 274 2.57 0.53 -6.62
N GLY A 275 2.00 1.48 -5.91
CA GLY A 275 0.74 2.14 -6.25
C GLY A 275 0.94 3.61 -6.58
N LEU A 276 0.20 4.09 -7.57
CA LEU A 276 0.27 5.46 -8.05
C LEU A 276 -1.08 6.19 -7.87
N PRO A 277 -1.07 7.53 -7.86
CA PRO A 277 -2.30 8.32 -7.71
C PRO A 277 -3.24 8.24 -8.92
N ASP A 278 -2.75 7.75 -10.05
CA ASP A 278 -3.50 7.64 -11.31
C ASP A 278 -4.16 6.28 -11.52
N ARG A 279 -4.33 5.47 -10.48
CA ARG A 279 -4.96 4.14 -10.51
C ARG A 279 -4.05 3.03 -11.05
N THR A 280 -2.77 3.29 -11.24
CA THR A 280 -1.82 2.29 -11.71
C THR A 280 -1.23 1.52 -10.54
N VAL A 281 -1.16 0.20 -10.67
CA VAL A 281 -0.38 -0.69 -9.81
C VAL A 281 0.70 -1.33 -10.68
N GLN A 282 1.92 -1.39 -10.16
CA GLN A 282 3.06 -1.99 -10.85
C GLN A 282 3.72 -3.03 -9.96
N LEU A 283 4.14 -4.12 -10.55
CA LEU A 283 4.99 -5.13 -9.92
C LEU A 283 6.38 -5.07 -10.53
N TRP A 284 7.37 -4.97 -9.68
CA TRP A 284 8.78 -4.85 -10.05
C TRP A 284 9.58 -6.04 -9.56
N ASN A 285 10.54 -6.50 -10.35
CA ASN A 285 11.64 -7.30 -9.83
C ASN A 285 12.61 -6.35 -9.12
N ALA A 286 12.72 -6.46 -7.79
CA ALA A 286 13.47 -5.53 -6.96
C ALA A 286 15.00 -5.60 -7.18
N ASN A 287 15.50 -6.73 -7.68
CA ASN A 287 16.94 -6.91 -7.95
C ASN A 287 17.36 -6.39 -9.33
N LYS A 288 16.46 -6.49 -10.33
CA LYS A 288 16.73 -6.07 -11.71
C LYS A 288 16.19 -4.69 -12.03
N LEU A 289 15.29 -4.15 -11.19
CA LEU A 289 14.55 -2.90 -11.40
C LEU A 289 13.69 -2.93 -12.68
N GLU A 290 13.22 -4.13 -13.04
CA GLU A 290 12.40 -4.37 -14.23
C GLU A 290 10.92 -4.49 -13.82
N GLU A 291 10.05 -3.84 -14.56
CA GLU A 291 8.60 -4.00 -14.40
C GLU A 291 8.17 -5.36 -14.98
N VAL A 292 7.55 -6.19 -14.16
CA VAL A 292 7.08 -7.54 -14.52
C VAL A 292 5.56 -7.65 -14.61
N GLY A 293 4.84 -6.65 -14.13
CA GLY A 293 3.39 -6.61 -14.23
C GLY A 293 2.83 -5.21 -14.00
N ARG A 294 1.73 -4.90 -14.67
CA ARG A 294 1.03 -3.62 -14.55
C ARG A 294 -0.47 -3.82 -14.61
N TRP A 295 -1.18 -3.15 -13.70
CA TRP A 295 -2.65 -3.13 -13.66
C TRP A 295 -3.16 -1.71 -13.67
N ARG A 296 -4.33 -1.54 -14.28
CA ARG A 296 -5.06 -0.28 -14.30
C ARG A 296 -6.39 -0.47 -13.59
N LEU A 297 -6.54 0.13 -12.41
CA LEU A 297 -7.76 0.03 -11.62
C LEU A 297 -8.89 0.82 -12.30
N PRO A 298 -10.15 0.32 -12.27
CA PRO A 298 -11.27 1.00 -12.86
C PRO A 298 -11.62 2.29 -12.10
N LYS A 299 -12.21 3.23 -12.81
CA LYS A 299 -12.88 4.37 -12.18
C LYS A 299 -14.18 3.90 -11.51
N ARG A 300 -14.59 4.55 -10.42
CA ARG A 300 -15.92 4.30 -9.84
C ARG A 300 -17.04 4.69 -10.81
N ASP A 301 -16.89 5.84 -11.44
CA ASP A 301 -17.79 6.34 -12.48
C ASP A 301 -16.96 6.58 -13.76
N PRO A 302 -17.16 5.76 -14.81
CA PRO A 302 -16.39 5.89 -16.05
C PRO A 302 -16.52 7.27 -16.71
N TRP A 303 -17.63 7.94 -16.50
CA TRP A 303 -17.96 9.22 -17.14
C TRP A 303 -17.41 10.45 -16.40
N LYS A 304 -17.00 10.28 -15.14
CA LYS A 304 -16.43 11.37 -14.37
C LYS A 304 -14.89 11.40 -14.46
N PRO A 305 -14.26 12.57 -14.52
CA PRO A 305 -12.80 12.70 -14.53
C PRO A 305 -12.20 12.45 -13.14
N THR A 306 -12.72 11.46 -12.38
CA THR A 306 -12.23 11.14 -11.05
C THR A 306 -11.04 10.22 -11.14
N SER A 307 -9.95 10.62 -10.50
CA SER A 307 -8.81 9.76 -10.21
C SER A 307 -9.08 8.96 -8.93
N ALA A 308 -8.46 7.80 -8.80
CA ALA A 308 -8.45 7.03 -7.57
C ALA A 308 -7.00 6.65 -7.25
N SER A 309 -6.47 7.17 -6.15
CA SER A 309 -5.14 6.80 -5.69
C SER A 309 -5.16 5.37 -5.16
N VAL A 310 -4.10 4.63 -5.37
CA VAL A 310 -3.85 3.35 -4.69
C VAL A 310 -3.37 3.66 -3.29
N LEU A 311 -4.08 3.19 -2.26
CA LEU A 311 -3.81 3.52 -0.86
C LEU A 311 -3.04 2.43 -0.12
N ALA A 312 -3.31 1.16 -0.43
CA ALA A 312 -2.62 0.03 0.16
C ALA A 312 -2.48 -1.11 -0.85
N LEU A 313 -1.46 -1.93 -0.65
CA LEU A 313 -1.11 -3.07 -1.49
C LEU A 313 -0.69 -4.25 -0.61
N THR A 314 -0.96 -5.46 -1.05
CA THR A 314 -0.42 -6.66 -0.42
C THR A 314 -0.27 -7.81 -1.41
N PHE A 315 0.64 -8.72 -1.09
CA PHE A 315 0.73 -10.04 -1.70
C PHE A 315 -0.29 -10.97 -1.04
N SER A 316 -0.84 -11.89 -1.80
CA SER A 316 -1.67 -12.98 -1.26
C SER A 316 -0.82 -14.21 -1.02
N ASP A 317 -1.29 -15.13 -0.17
CA ASP A 317 -0.72 -16.49 -0.04
C ASP A 317 -0.86 -17.30 -1.33
N GLN A 318 -1.76 -16.89 -2.23
CA GLN A 318 -1.88 -17.50 -3.56
C GLN A 318 -0.85 -16.91 -4.51
N THR A 319 -0.11 -17.78 -5.18
CA THR A 319 0.90 -17.38 -6.16
C THR A 319 0.33 -16.46 -7.24
N ASN A 320 1.06 -15.40 -7.57
CA ASN A 320 0.69 -14.42 -8.60
C ASN A 320 -0.61 -13.65 -8.33
N ARG A 321 -1.07 -13.61 -7.07
CA ARG A 321 -2.24 -12.84 -6.67
C ARG A 321 -1.89 -11.72 -5.71
N PHE A 322 -2.50 -10.57 -5.92
CA PHE A 322 -2.26 -9.34 -5.15
C PHE A 322 -3.57 -8.64 -4.86
N TYR A 323 -3.58 -7.77 -3.85
CA TYR A 323 -4.73 -6.91 -3.57
C TYR A 323 -4.32 -5.45 -3.52
N ALA A 324 -5.21 -4.59 -3.99
CA ALA A 324 -5.05 -3.14 -3.99
C ALA A 324 -6.29 -2.45 -3.42
N LEU A 325 -6.12 -1.59 -2.43
CA LEU A 325 -7.14 -0.70 -1.91
C LEU A 325 -7.04 0.63 -2.64
N ALA A 326 -8.14 1.06 -3.24
CA ALA A 326 -8.22 2.33 -3.96
C ALA A 326 -9.06 3.36 -3.21
N SER A 327 -8.69 4.63 -3.32
CA SER A 327 -9.38 5.74 -2.64
C SER A 327 -10.83 5.93 -3.10
N ASN A 328 -11.22 5.33 -4.23
CA ASN A 328 -12.59 5.35 -4.74
C ASN A 328 -13.54 4.37 -4.05
N GLY A 329 -13.09 3.64 -3.02
CA GLY A 329 -13.92 2.78 -2.22
C GLY A 329 -13.94 1.30 -2.61
N TYR A 330 -12.97 0.85 -3.40
CA TYR A 330 -12.87 -0.54 -3.83
C TYR A 330 -11.57 -1.19 -3.38
N VAL A 331 -11.66 -2.49 -3.05
CA VAL A 331 -10.55 -3.42 -3.03
C VAL A 331 -10.56 -4.21 -4.33
N HIS A 332 -9.44 -4.27 -4.99
CA HIS A 332 -9.26 -4.98 -6.25
C HIS A 332 -8.33 -6.18 -6.08
N GLN A 333 -8.74 -7.32 -6.61
CA GLN A 333 -7.88 -8.48 -6.80
C GLN A 333 -7.16 -8.37 -8.14
N LEU A 334 -5.88 -8.55 -8.10
CA LEU A 334 -4.98 -8.46 -9.25
C LEU A 334 -4.29 -9.80 -9.41
N ASP A 335 -4.39 -10.40 -10.57
CA ASP A 335 -3.70 -11.64 -10.88
C ASP A 335 -2.68 -11.37 -12.01
N LEU A 336 -1.47 -11.89 -11.85
CA LEU A 336 -0.49 -11.93 -12.91
C LEU A 336 -0.78 -13.18 -13.74
N SER A 337 -1.33 -13.01 -14.95
CA SER A 337 -1.62 -14.10 -15.87
C SER A 337 -0.33 -14.87 -16.11
N GLY A 338 -0.28 -16.13 -15.76
CA GLY A 338 0.84 -16.98 -16.07
C GLY A 338 1.00 -17.04 -17.60
N GLY A 339 2.22 -16.71 -18.05
CA GLY A 339 2.62 -16.96 -19.42
C GLY A 339 2.64 -18.46 -19.73
#